data_6168e42a2e852923f4a7b28ccbea5bd7
#
_entry.id   6168e42a2e852923f4a7b28ccbea5bd7
#
_cell.length_a   1.000
_cell.length_b   1.000
_cell.length_c   1.000
_cell.angle_alpha   90.00
_cell.angle_beta   90.00
_cell.angle_gamma   90.00
#
_symmetry.space_group_name_H-M   'P 1'
#
loop_
_entity.id
_entity.type
_entity.pdbx_description
1 polymer ?
#
loop_
_entity_poly.entity_id
_entity_poly.type
_entity_poly.pdbx_seq_one_letter_code
_entity_poly.pdbx_strand_id
1 'polypeptide(L)'
;MEKNTYHSSWLFLLLIGLGVACANAQEAKYPPLSEYMMARDAEIGLAKSAAPQNISDRATIEVFTPSGYEVAHQGDNGFVCMVMRGFTGAPTLTPIQLRGLVYDAKTRAPICFNPQAAKTVLPHYKLRTKPSTISKSSNPRSVSSCGPESY
;
A
#
# COMPACT_ATOMS: atom_id res chain seq x y z
N MET A 1 28.64 -71.50 -5.15
CA MET A 1 27.39 -71.05 -4.52
C MET A 1 27.59 -69.61 -4.11
N GLU A 2 27.37 -68.67 -5.04
CA GLU A 2 27.42 -67.24 -4.75
C GLU A 2 25.99 -66.70 -4.68
N LYS A 3 25.64 -66.16 -3.53
CA LYS A 3 24.32 -65.60 -3.28
C LYS A 3 24.40 -64.09 -3.46
N ASN A 4 23.63 -63.63 -4.43
CA ASN A 4 23.31 -62.25 -4.77
C ASN A 4 23.01 -61.35 -3.55
N THR A 5 23.80 -60.28 -3.42
CA THR A 5 23.62 -59.20 -2.46
C THR A 5 23.39 -57.86 -3.18
N TYR A 6 22.42 -57.79 -4.12
CA TYR A 6 22.15 -56.58 -4.90
C TYR A 6 20.76 -55.94 -4.67
N HIS A 7 20.02 -56.37 -3.65
CA HIS A 7 18.65 -55.85 -3.46
C HIS A 7 18.47 -54.78 -2.37
N SER A 8 19.57 -54.36 -1.71
CA SER A 8 19.39 -53.42 -0.59
C SER A 8 19.72 -51.95 -0.89
N SER A 9 20.26 -51.65 -2.07
CA SER A 9 20.75 -50.29 -2.37
C SER A 9 19.74 -49.39 -3.10
N TRP A 10 18.65 -49.93 -3.60
CA TRP A 10 17.66 -49.14 -4.37
C TRP A 10 16.53 -48.58 -3.51
N LEU A 11 16.36 -49.00 -2.30
CA LEU A 11 15.31 -48.50 -1.38
C LEU A 11 15.68 -47.21 -0.66
N PHE A 12 16.96 -46.83 -0.65
CA PHE A 12 17.41 -45.57 -0.02
C PHE A 12 17.33 -44.34 -0.93
N LEU A 13 17.19 -44.50 -2.25
CA LEU A 13 17.14 -43.38 -3.20
C LEU A 13 15.74 -42.81 -3.44
N LEU A 14 14.68 -43.45 -2.92
CA LEU A 14 13.31 -43.03 -3.13
C LEU A 14 12.75 -42.13 -2.03
N LEU A 15 13.50 -41.84 -0.96
CA LEU A 15 13.05 -41.01 0.16
C LEU A 15 13.54 -39.57 0.14
N ILE A 16 14.29 -39.14 -0.86
CA ILE A 16 14.85 -37.78 -0.95
C ILE A 16 13.98 -36.85 -1.83
N GLY A 17 12.89 -37.33 -2.40
CA GLY A 17 12.11 -36.66 -3.44
C GLY A 17 10.87 -35.85 -3.02
N LEU A 18 10.48 -35.77 -1.74
CA LEU A 18 9.26 -35.06 -1.33
C LEU A 18 9.53 -33.95 -0.32
N GLY A 19 10.55 -33.16 -0.56
CA GLY A 19 10.62 -31.82 0.01
C GLY A 19 9.75 -30.89 -0.82
N VAL A 20 8.42 -31.02 -0.73
CA VAL A 20 7.49 -30.01 -1.25
C VAL A 20 7.74 -28.78 -0.41
N ALA A 21 8.50 -27.83 -0.98
CA ALA A 21 8.56 -26.48 -0.48
C ALA A 21 7.11 -25.94 -0.54
N CYS A 22 6.39 -25.97 0.58
CA CYS A 22 5.23 -25.16 0.79
C CYS A 22 5.71 -23.70 0.77
N ALA A 23 5.87 -23.13 -0.42
CA ALA A 23 5.88 -21.72 -0.60
C ALA A 23 4.47 -21.27 -0.15
N ASN A 24 4.32 -20.97 1.14
CA ASN A 24 3.19 -20.18 1.61
C ASN A 24 3.31 -18.86 0.90
N ALA A 25 2.64 -18.71 -0.24
CA ALA A 25 2.32 -17.43 -0.81
C ALA A 25 1.37 -16.76 0.18
N GLN A 26 1.96 -16.12 1.18
CA GLN A 26 1.23 -15.29 2.12
C GLN A 26 0.69 -14.14 1.30
N GLU A 27 -0.61 -14.17 1.05
CA GLU A 27 -1.31 -13.15 0.29
C GLU A 27 -0.93 -11.80 0.89
N ALA A 28 -0.32 -10.94 0.08
CA ALA A 28 0.17 -9.66 0.56
C ALA A 28 -1.03 -8.89 1.12
N LYS A 29 -1.00 -8.52 2.39
CA LYS A 29 -2.08 -7.82 3.09
C LYS A 29 -2.51 -6.54 2.36
N TYR A 30 -1.66 -5.99 1.53
CA TYR A 30 -1.88 -4.76 0.77
C TYR A 30 -1.71 -5.02 -0.72
N PRO A 31 -2.58 -4.48 -1.57
CA PRO A 31 -2.40 -4.49 -3.01
C PRO A 31 -1.05 -3.89 -3.43
N PRO A 32 -0.47 -4.32 -4.56
CA PRO A 32 0.74 -3.71 -5.08
C PRO A 32 0.53 -2.23 -5.40
N LEU A 33 1.60 -1.43 -5.28
CA LEU A 33 1.54 0.02 -5.46
C LEU A 33 0.92 0.44 -6.80
N SER A 34 1.13 -0.37 -7.85
CA SER A 34 0.58 -0.12 -9.18
C SER A 34 -0.95 -0.02 -9.20
N GLU A 35 -1.64 -0.73 -8.32
CA GLU A 35 -3.10 -0.66 -8.25
C GLU A 35 -3.63 0.66 -7.68
N TYR A 36 -2.79 1.38 -6.91
CA TYR A 36 -3.12 2.71 -6.40
C TYR A 36 -2.88 3.82 -7.41
N MET A 37 -2.18 3.54 -8.49
CA MET A 37 -1.84 4.54 -9.50
C MET A 37 -3.01 4.84 -10.42
N MET A 38 -3.02 6.03 -10.97
CA MET A 38 -3.93 6.47 -12.04
C MET A 38 -3.11 7.07 -13.19
N ALA A 39 -3.70 7.10 -14.39
CA ALA A 39 -3.12 7.91 -15.46
C ALA A 39 -3.11 9.38 -15.01
N ARG A 40 -1.98 10.07 -15.20
CA ARG A 40 -1.73 11.43 -14.67
C ARG A 40 -2.84 12.42 -15.03
N ASP A 41 -3.25 12.47 -16.28
CA ASP A 41 -4.27 13.43 -16.75
C ASP A 41 -5.65 13.09 -16.18
N ALA A 42 -5.98 11.81 -16.05
CA ALA A 42 -7.21 11.36 -15.41
C ALA A 42 -7.24 11.74 -13.91
N GLU A 43 -6.10 11.64 -13.23
CA GLU A 43 -6.00 12.02 -11.83
C GLU A 43 -6.12 13.53 -11.65
N ILE A 44 -5.50 14.34 -12.51
CA ILE A 44 -5.64 15.79 -12.54
C ILE A 44 -7.10 16.19 -12.75
N GLY A 45 -7.77 15.61 -13.75
CA GLY A 45 -9.18 15.88 -14.03
C GLY A 45 -10.08 15.55 -12.83
N LEU A 46 -9.85 14.39 -12.21
CA LEU A 46 -10.60 13.98 -11.03
C LEU A 46 -10.31 14.87 -9.81
N ALA A 47 -9.06 15.28 -9.59
CA ALA A 47 -8.71 16.21 -8.51
C ALA A 47 -9.41 17.56 -8.67
N LYS A 48 -9.46 18.10 -9.89
CA LYS A 48 -10.15 19.36 -10.19
C LYS A 48 -11.66 19.28 -9.96
N SER A 49 -12.27 18.12 -10.11
CA SER A 49 -13.72 17.93 -9.88
C SER A 49 -14.13 18.07 -8.41
N ALA A 50 -13.17 18.12 -7.49
CA ALA A 50 -13.42 18.23 -6.05
C ALA A 50 -13.91 19.62 -5.60
N ALA A 51 -13.83 20.64 -6.45
CA ALA A 51 -14.27 21.98 -6.13
C ALA A 51 -14.87 22.68 -7.37
N PRO A 52 -15.67 23.73 -7.17
CA PRO A 52 -16.14 24.57 -8.27
C PRO A 52 -14.97 25.11 -9.11
N GLN A 53 -15.22 25.31 -10.38
CA GLN A 53 -14.19 25.68 -11.37
C GLN A 53 -13.41 26.95 -11.00
N ASN A 54 -14.08 27.96 -10.46
CA ASN A 54 -13.43 29.18 -9.99
C ASN A 54 -12.43 28.98 -8.85
N ILE A 55 -12.49 27.84 -8.15
CA ILE A 55 -11.51 27.43 -7.14
C ILE A 55 -10.49 26.49 -7.76
N SER A 56 -10.95 25.43 -8.43
CA SER A 56 -10.08 24.33 -8.91
C SER A 56 -9.13 24.78 -10.03
N ASP A 57 -9.48 25.76 -10.85
CA ASP A 57 -8.61 26.26 -11.92
C ASP A 57 -7.39 27.05 -11.39
N ARG A 58 -7.48 27.56 -10.17
CA ARG A 58 -6.40 28.31 -9.51
C ARG A 58 -5.78 27.53 -8.34
N ALA A 59 -6.23 26.31 -8.07
CA ALA A 59 -5.71 25.46 -7.00
C ALA A 59 -4.41 24.77 -7.42
N THR A 60 -3.54 24.50 -6.46
CA THR A 60 -2.44 23.55 -6.65
C THR A 60 -3.03 22.16 -6.81
N ILE A 61 -2.65 21.47 -7.87
CA ILE A 61 -3.09 20.08 -8.11
C ILE A 61 -1.93 19.15 -7.80
N GLU A 62 -2.17 18.18 -6.93
CA GLU A 62 -1.23 17.12 -6.61
C GLU A 62 -1.72 15.78 -7.13
N VAL A 63 -0.79 14.96 -7.64
CA VAL A 63 -1.03 13.62 -8.14
C VAL A 63 -0.19 12.61 -7.38
N PHE A 64 -0.69 11.39 -7.26
CA PHE A 64 0.01 10.31 -6.58
C PHE A 64 1.01 9.64 -7.52
N THR A 65 2.27 9.53 -7.07
CA THR A 65 3.39 8.92 -7.79
C THR A 65 4.00 7.79 -6.95
N PRO A 66 4.90 6.98 -7.50
CA PRO A 66 5.67 6.00 -6.72
C PRO A 66 6.47 6.61 -5.56
N SER A 67 6.75 7.91 -5.59
CA SER A 67 7.46 8.67 -4.53
C SER A 67 6.51 9.28 -3.50
N GLY A 68 5.21 9.31 -3.78
CA GLY A 68 4.18 9.96 -2.98
C GLY A 68 3.42 11.00 -3.78
N TYR A 69 2.79 11.96 -3.10
CA TYR A 69 2.10 13.05 -3.78
C TYR A 69 3.07 14.12 -4.26
N GLU A 70 2.97 14.47 -5.53
CA GLU A 70 3.80 15.46 -6.20
C GLU A 70 2.93 16.53 -6.87
N VAL A 71 3.43 17.76 -6.93
CA VAL A 71 2.73 18.86 -7.59
C VAL A 71 2.71 18.63 -9.11
N ALA A 72 1.50 18.52 -9.67
CA ALA A 72 1.28 18.44 -11.12
C ALA A 72 1.03 19.82 -11.73
N HIS A 73 0.39 20.71 -10.99
CA HIS A 73 0.10 22.08 -11.37
C HIS A 73 0.20 22.98 -10.13
N GLN A 74 0.96 24.06 -10.22
CA GLN A 74 1.06 25.04 -9.14
C GLN A 74 -0.04 26.08 -9.26
N GLY A 75 -0.85 26.22 -8.20
CA GLY A 75 -1.89 27.24 -8.11
C GLY A 75 -1.46 28.46 -7.28
N ASP A 76 -2.34 29.44 -7.21
CA ASP A 76 -2.09 30.74 -6.56
C ASP A 76 -3.13 31.15 -5.51
N ASN A 77 -4.20 30.35 -5.33
CA ASN A 77 -5.28 30.66 -4.38
C ASN A 77 -5.11 29.97 -3.01
N GLY A 78 -4.03 29.22 -2.81
CA GLY A 78 -3.73 28.51 -1.59
C GLY A 78 -4.52 27.22 -1.37
N PHE A 79 -5.47 26.87 -2.23
CA PHE A 79 -6.14 25.56 -2.22
C PHE A 79 -5.23 24.51 -2.80
N VAL A 80 -5.34 23.28 -2.27
CA VAL A 80 -4.65 22.09 -2.79
C VAL A 80 -5.69 21.02 -3.07
N CYS A 81 -5.84 20.63 -4.34
CA CYS A 81 -6.75 19.59 -4.77
C CYS A 81 -5.97 18.34 -5.18
N MET A 82 -6.48 17.18 -4.79
CA MET A 82 -5.86 15.88 -5.03
C MET A 82 -6.89 14.76 -5.02
N VAL A 83 -6.49 13.58 -5.46
CA VAL A 83 -7.29 12.36 -5.30
C VAL A 83 -6.75 11.56 -4.13
N MET A 84 -7.46 11.57 -3.01
CA MET A 84 -7.08 10.78 -1.84
C MET A 84 -7.26 9.29 -2.13
N ARG A 85 -6.32 8.50 -1.62
CA ARG A 85 -6.44 7.05 -1.47
C ARG A 85 -7.08 6.77 -0.13
N GLY A 86 -8.13 5.98 -0.12
CA GLY A 86 -8.93 5.73 1.07
C GLY A 86 -8.64 4.42 1.76
N PHE A 87 -9.25 4.26 2.93
CA PHE A 87 -9.29 3.00 3.63
C PHE A 87 -10.62 2.32 3.38
N THR A 88 -10.62 0.98 3.33
CA THR A 88 -11.86 0.22 3.46
C THR A 88 -12.33 0.32 4.91
N GLY A 89 -13.38 1.07 5.15
CA GLY A 89 -13.97 1.15 6.48
C GLY A 89 -14.84 2.39 6.71
N ALA A 90 -15.66 2.32 7.74
CA ALA A 90 -16.55 3.40 8.14
C ALA A 90 -15.75 4.58 8.75
N PRO A 91 -16.22 5.83 8.62
CA PRO A 91 -15.55 7.01 9.17
C PRO A 91 -15.51 7.05 10.71
N THR A 92 -16.23 6.15 11.39
CA THR A 92 -16.38 6.08 12.84
C THR A 92 -15.51 4.97 13.47
N LEU A 93 -14.38 4.64 12.88
CA LEU A 93 -13.51 3.58 13.39
C LEU A 93 -12.80 3.97 14.70
N THR A 94 -12.80 3.04 15.65
CA THR A 94 -12.02 3.19 16.88
C THR A 94 -10.51 3.11 16.59
N PRO A 95 -9.63 3.63 17.47
CA PRO A 95 -8.18 3.53 17.30
C PRO A 95 -7.67 2.10 17.11
N ILE A 96 -8.31 1.10 17.69
CA ILE A 96 -7.95 -0.32 17.54
C ILE A 96 -8.28 -0.80 16.12
N GLN A 97 -9.46 -0.44 15.62
CA GLN A 97 -9.88 -0.78 14.25
C GLN A 97 -8.99 -0.09 13.21
N LEU A 98 -8.54 1.15 13.48
CA LEU A 98 -7.61 1.88 12.61
C LEU A 98 -6.26 1.18 12.42
N ARG A 99 -5.78 0.42 13.40
CA ARG A 99 -4.52 -0.34 13.30
C ARG A 99 -4.59 -1.50 12.30
N GLY A 100 -5.77 -2.03 12.06
CA GLY A 100 -6.01 -3.14 11.13
C GLY A 100 -6.43 -2.72 9.72
N LEU A 101 -6.59 -1.41 9.47
CA LEU A 101 -7.07 -0.92 8.18
C LEU A 101 -6.05 -1.16 7.07
N VAL A 102 -6.57 -1.66 5.97
CA VAL A 102 -5.86 -1.79 4.70
C VAL A 102 -6.31 -0.68 3.77
N TYR A 103 -5.37 -0.03 3.09
CA TYR A 103 -5.72 0.91 2.03
C TYR A 103 -6.42 0.17 0.90
N ASP A 104 -7.60 0.67 0.51
CA ASP A 104 -8.31 0.18 -0.65
C ASP A 104 -7.71 0.76 -1.93
N ALA A 105 -7.16 -0.10 -2.78
CA ALA A 105 -6.58 0.31 -4.05
C ALA A 105 -7.60 0.90 -5.02
N LYS A 106 -8.90 0.63 -4.83
CA LYS A 106 -9.98 1.12 -5.70
C LYS A 106 -10.58 2.45 -5.26
N THR A 107 -10.47 2.80 -3.99
CA THR A 107 -11.03 4.06 -3.47
C THR A 107 -10.28 5.25 -4.05
N ARG A 108 -11.01 6.14 -4.69
CA ARG A 108 -10.57 7.39 -5.30
C ARG A 108 -11.49 8.50 -4.82
N ALA A 109 -11.03 9.30 -3.86
CA ALA A 109 -11.80 10.39 -3.27
C ALA A 109 -11.19 11.74 -3.66
N PRO A 110 -11.77 12.45 -4.65
CA PRO A 110 -11.31 13.79 -4.97
C PRO A 110 -11.63 14.75 -3.83
N ILE A 111 -10.65 15.53 -3.40
CA ILE A 111 -10.77 16.50 -2.32
C ILE A 111 -9.96 17.76 -2.64
N CYS A 112 -10.49 18.93 -2.23
CA CYS A 112 -9.74 20.17 -2.19
C CYS A 112 -9.63 20.63 -0.74
N PHE A 113 -8.40 20.78 -0.28
CA PHE A 113 -8.09 21.39 1.01
C PHE A 113 -8.08 22.91 0.85
N ASN A 114 -8.78 23.61 1.72
CA ASN A 114 -8.63 25.05 1.80
C ASN A 114 -7.24 25.44 2.34
N PRO A 115 -6.81 26.71 2.27
CA PRO A 115 -5.46 27.12 2.66
C PRO A 115 -5.07 26.74 4.09
N GLN A 116 -6.03 26.71 5.03
CA GLN A 116 -5.78 26.31 6.40
C GLN A 116 -5.56 24.79 6.50
N ALA A 117 -6.45 23.99 5.90
CA ALA A 117 -6.36 22.54 5.92
C ALA A 117 -5.14 22.02 5.13
N ALA A 118 -4.75 22.71 4.06
CA ALA A 118 -3.53 22.41 3.31
C ALA A 118 -2.26 22.52 4.17
N LYS A 119 -2.26 23.43 5.16
CA LYS A 119 -1.13 23.61 6.10
C LYS A 119 -1.18 22.66 7.28
N THR A 120 -2.36 22.26 7.76
CA THR A 120 -2.52 21.53 9.02
C THR A 120 -2.87 20.06 8.83
N VAL A 121 -3.77 19.71 7.92
CA VAL A 121 -4.29 18.35 7.72
C VAL A 121 -3.50 17.58 6.65
N LEU A 122 -3.27 18.23 5.51
CA LEU A 122 -2.64 17.62 4.36
C LEU A 122 -1.25 17.01 4.65
N PRO A 123 -0.33 17.64 5.41
CA PRO A 123 0.96 17.04 5.73
C PRO A 123 0.84 15.71 6.48
N HIS A 124 -0.11 15.59 7.41
CA HIS A 124 -0.36 14.34 8.13
C HIS A 124 -0.90 13.24 7.22
N TYR A 125 -1.80 13.60 6.30
CA TYR A 125 -2.30 12.66 5.31
C TYR A 125 -1.17 12.14 4.40
N LYS A 126 -0.33 13.05 3.87
CA LYS A 126 0.82 12.67 3.03
C LYS A 126 1.82 11.75 3.74
N LEU A 127 2.07 11.97 5.02
CA LEU A 127 2.93 11.07 5.82
C LEU A 127 2.35 9.65 5.90
N ARG A 128 1.04 9.53 6.06
CA ARG A 128 0.35 8.23 6.18
C ARG A 128 0.29 7.47 4.85
N THR A 129 0.27 8.18 3.72
CA THR A 129 0.14 7.61 2.38
C THR A 129 1.46 7.46 1.64
N LYS A 130 2.61 7.61 2.33
CA LYS A 130 3.91 7.37 1.69
C LYS A 130 3.98 5.95 1.14
N PRO A 131 4.41 5.77 -0.12
CA PRO A 131 4.55 4.45 -0.73
C PRO A 131 5.41 3.48 0.07
N SER A 132 6.46 3.99 0.75
CA SER A 132 7.29 3.22 1.67
C SER A 132 6.53 2.68 2.89
N THR A 133 5.46 3.32 3.31
CA THR A 133 4.59 2.85 4.40
C THR A 133 3.64 1.77 3.88
N ILE A 134 3.12 1.94 2.68
CA ILE A 134 2.23 0.98 2.01
C ILE A 134 3.02 -0.29 1.63
N SER A 135 4.24 -0.15 1.07
CA SER A 135 5.04 -1.30 0.62
C SER A 135 5.73 -2.07 1.75
N LYS A 136 6.10 -1.42 2.86
CA LYS A 136 6.68 -2.10 4.03
C LYS A 136 5.71 -3.07 4.68
N SER A 137 4.42 -2.81 4.60
CA SER A 137 3.40 -3.72 5.10
C SER A 137 3.25 -5.00 4.24
N SER A 138 3.78 -5.02 3.03
CA SER A 138 3.78 -6.20 2.16
C SER A 138 4.98 -7.13 2.37
N ASN A 139 5.96 -6.78 3.25
CA ASN A 139 7.11 -7.65 3.53
C ASN A 139 7.01 -8.26 4.94
N PRO A 140 6.60 -9.53 5.07
CA PRO A 140 6.45 -10.21 6.37
C PRO A 140 7.78 -10.48 7.10
N ARG A 141 8.95 -10.18 6.48
CA ARG A 141 10.27 -10.48 7.06
C ARG A 141 10.80 -9.43 8.05
N SER A 142 10.09 -8.37 8.34
CA SER A 142 10.54 -7.34 9.28
C SER A 142 9.95 -7.47 10.70
N VAL A 143 9.28 -8.57 11.01
CA VAL A 143 8.97 -8.92 12.39
C VAL A 143 10.20 -9.63 12.95
N SER A 144 11.15 -8.84 13.45
CA SER A 144 12.22 -9.34 14.29
C SER A 144 11.59 -10.13 15.44
N SER A 145 11.97 -11.39 15.53
CA SER A 145 11.65 -12.27 16.64
C SER A 145 12.01 -11.59 17.95
N CYS A 146 11.01 -11.11 18.69
CA CYS A 146 11.16 -10.96 20.13
C CYS A 146 11.23 -12.37 20.69
N GLY A 147 12.42 -12.80 21.07
CA GLY A 147 12.61 -14.00 21.86
C GLY A 147 11.88 -13.87 23.19
N PRO A 148 11.45 -15.00 23.80
CA PRO A 148 10.83 -14.97 25.10
C PRO A 148 11.86 -14.53 26.12
N GLU A 149 11.66 -13.36 26.76
CA GLU A 149 12.34 -13.02 28.00
C GLU A 149 11.81 -13.94 29.08
N SER A 150 12.68 -14.81 29.57
CA SER A 150 12.48 -15.67 30.74
C SER A 150 12.38 -14.79 31.99
N TYR A 151 11.27 -14.93 32.69
CA TYR A 151 11.10 -14.63 34.11
C TYR A 151 11.25 -15.90 34.89
#